data_0d8fc216c86c24cd1e6675cf22ae13b5
#
_entry.id   0d8fc216c86c24cd1e6675cf22ae13b5
#
_cell.length_a   1.000
_cell.length_b   1.000
_cell.length_c   1.000
_cell.angle_alpha   90.00
_cell.angle_beta   90.00
_cell.angle_gamma   90.00
#
_symmetry.space_group_name_H-M   'P 1'
#
loop_
_entity.id
_entity.type
_entity.pdbx_description
1 polymer ?
#
loop_
_entity_poly.entity_id
_entity_poly.type
_entity_poly.pdbx_seq_one_letter_code
_entity_poly.pdbx_strand_id
1 'polypeptide(L)'
;MLSLNVNDAVYNANTSEFLNSKNISSTPYRITEKHYLDQGLLNNAVNVTNSQTYLDTYLSNDLLVGRGNGTIATADGQNNITWISSDLGRLIDNQWIFYGLMLFNNTHSESLSLLNNSIGLSKSIAGSEPDYIWLLK
;
A
#
# COMPACT_ATOMS: atom_id res chain seq x y z
N MET A 1 21.49 8.66 -5.55
CA MET A 1 20.63 7.46 -5.39
C MET A 1 19.75 7.64 -4.16
N LEU A 2 18.46 7.44 -4.30
CA LEU A 2 17.54 7.49 -3.17
C LEU A 2 17.76 6.25 -2.29
N SER A 3 18.07 6.48 -1.02
CA SER A 3 18.22 5.41 -0.03
C SER A 3 16.99 5.37 0.86
N LEU A 4 16.34 4.22 0.95
CA LEU A 4 15.16 4.02 1.78
C LEU A 4 15.56 3.38 3.09
N ASN A 5 15.44 4.15 4.17
CA ASN A 5 15.71 3.67 5.52
C ASN A 5 14.37 3.35 6.20
N VAL A 6 14.20 2.10 6.65
CA VAL A 6 12.97 1.68 7.31
C VAL A 6 12.67 2.47 8.58
N ASN A 7 13.69 3.02 9.23
CA ASN A 7 13.52 3.87 10.41
C ASN A 7 12.85 5.22 10.08
N ASP A 8 12.91 5.64 8.84
CA ASP A 8 12.30 6.88 8.36
C ASP A 8 10.89 6.66 7.80
N ALA A 9 10.43 5.43 7.73
CA ALA A 9 9.08 5.12 7.26
C ALA A 9 8.04 5.71 8.21
N VAL A 10 7.04 6.37 7.64
CA VAL A 10 5.93 6.93 8.42
C VAL A 10 4.91 5.87 8.80
N TYR A 11 4.81 4.82 8.01
CA TYR A 11 3.90 3.70 8.24
C TYR A 11 4.66 2.39 8.15
N ASN A 12 4.27 1.47 9.02
CA ASN A 12 4.86 0.15 9.14
C ASN A 12 3.74 -0.85 9.46
N ALA A 13 3.46 -1.75 8.54
CA ALA A 13 2.46 -2.79 8.77
C ALA A 13 3.02 -3.87 9.70
N ASN A 14 2.29 -4.20 10.75
CA ASN A 14 2.61 -5.34 11.64
C ASN A 14 2.12 -6.66 11.03
N THR A 15 0.94 -6.64 10.43
CA THR A 15 0.33 -7.77 9.76
C THR A 15 -0.31 -7.32 8.45
N SER A 16 -0.32 -8.22 7.48
CA SER A 16 -1.04 -8.02 6.21
C SER A 16 -1.82 -9.28 5.90
N GLU A 17 -3.13 -9.13 5.76
CA GLU A 17 -4.04 -10.23 5.47
C GLU A 17 -4.56 -10.10 4.04
N PHE A 18 -4.34 -11.15 3.24
CA PHE A 18 -4.95 -11.28 1.93
C PHE A 18 -6.41 -11.73 2.11
N LEU A 19 -7.36 -10.92 1.65
CA LEU A 19 -8.77 -11.22 1.83
C LEU A 19 -9.35 -12.02 0.67
N ASN A 20 -9.13 -11.56 -0.56
CA ASN A 20 -9.62 -12.25 -1.76
C ASN A 20 -9.01 -11.67 -3.02
N SER A 21 -9.16 -12.42 -4.12
CA SER A 21 -8.86 -11.93 -5.46
C SER A 21 -9.94 -12.35 -6.44
N LYS A 22 -10.05 -11.59 -7.52
CA LYS A 22 -11.00 -11.83 -8.59
C LYS A 22 -10.31 -11.60 -9.94
N ASN A 23 -10.45 -12.53 -10.86
CA ASN A 23 -10.02 -12.33 -12.24
C ASN A 23 -11.00 -11.42 -12.96
N ILE A 24 -10.49 -10.29 -13.48
CA ILE A 24 -11.30 -9.31 -14.23
C ILE A 24 -11.21 -9.59 -15.72
N SER A 25 -10.01 -9.93 -16.20
CA SER A 25 -9.77 -10.20 -17.62
C SER A 25 -8.57 -11.12 -17.77
N SER A 26 -8.52 -11.86 -18.90
CA SER A 26 -7.37 -12.69 -19.25
C SER A 26 -6.70 -12.27 -20.55
N THR A 27 -7.36 -11.45 -21.38
CA THR A 27 -6.81 -10.98 -22.65
C THR A 27 -7.16 -9.52 -22.89
N PRO A 28 -6.25 -8.72 -23.53
CA PRO A 28 -4.90 -9.07 -23.96
C PRO A 28 -3.92 -9.28 -22.79
N TYR A 29 -4.25 -8.80 -21.57
CA TYR A 29 -3.47 -8.99 -20.37
C TYR A 29 -4.32 -9.61 -19.28
N ARG A 30 -3.71 -10.39 -18.42
CA ARG A 30 -4.36 -10.85 -17.20
C ARG A 30 -4.52 -9.65 -16.27
N ILE A 31 -5.73 -9.41 -15.80
CA ILE A 31 -6.05 -8.36 -14.84
C ILE A 31 -6.75 -9.00 -13.65
N THR A 32 -6.25 -8.72 -12.44
CA THR A 32 -6.83 -9.21 -11.19
C THR A 32 -7.17 -8.05 -10.28
N GLU A 33 -8.23 -8.21 -9.51
CA GLU A 33 -8.57 -7.32 -8.39
C GLU A 33 -8.25 -8.05 -7.09
N LYS A 34 -7.47 -7.42 -6.22
CA LYS A 34 -7.04 -8.00 -4.94
C LYS A 34 -7.38 -7.09 -3.79
N HIS A 35 -7.75 -7.70 -2.66
CA HIS A 35 -8.11 -7.01 -1.43
C HIS A 35 -7.24 -7.47 -0.29
N TYR A 36 -6.72 -6.50 0.47
CA TYR A 36 -5.88 -6.74 1.64
C TYR A 36 -6.33 -5.89 2.82
N LEU A 37 -6.05 -6.38 4.01
CA LEU A 37 -6.21 -5.61 5.25
C LEU A 37 -4.91 -5.69 6.04
N ASP A 38 -4.30 -4.54 6.26
CA ASP A 38 -3.13 -4.41 7.12
C ASP A 38 -3.53 -3.88 8.48
N GLN A 39 -2.76 -4.29 9.49
CA GLN A 39 -2.72 -3.62 10.78
C GLN A 39 -1.30 -3.10 10.98
N GLY A 40 -1.16 -1.85 11.39
CA GLY A 40 0.15 -1.23 11.47
C GLY A 40 0.22 -0.04 12.41
N LEU A 41 1.39 0.58 12.40
CA LEU A 41 1.69 1.79 13.17
C LEU A 41 1.97 2.95 12.23
N LEU A 42 1.34 4.08 12.54
CA LEU A 42 1.63 5.36 11.91
C LEU A 42 2.50 6.19 12.85
N ASN A 43 3.63 6.65 12.33
CA ASN A 43 4.61 7.48 13.08
C ASN A 43 5.07 6.81 14.38
N ASN A 44 5.16 5.48 14.41
CA ASN A 44 5.49 4.66 15.57
C ASN A 44 4.61 4.89 16.81
N ALA A 45 3.44 5.47 16.63
CA ALA A 45 2.59 5.89 17.76
C ALA A 45 1.13 5.49 17.63
N VAL A 46 0.56 5.58 16.45
CA VAL A 46 -0.89 5.42 16.24
C VAL A 46 -1.18 4.08 15.60
N ASN A 47 -1.97 3.24 16.28
CA ASN A 47 -2.45 2.00 15.72
C ASN A 47 -3.50 2.29 14.65
N VAL A 48 -3.28 1.76 13.46
CA VAL A 48 -4.16 1.96 12.31
C VAL A 48 -4.41 0.65 11.58
N THR A 49 -5.50 0.63 10.83
CA THR A 49 -5.74 -0.38 9.79
C THR A 49 -5.60 0.28 8.42
N ASN A 50 -5.19 -0.49 7.44
CA ASN A 50 -5.12 -0.05 6.05
C ASN A 50 -5.87 -1.04 5.18
N SER A 51 -7.05 -0.65 4.74
CA SER A 51 -7.91 -1.45 3.87
C SER A 51 -7.56 -1.11 2.42
N GLN A 52 -7.19 -2.11 1.62
CA GLN A 52 -6.56 -1.90 0.32
C GLN A 52 -7.26 -2.68 -0.76
N THR A 53 -7.43 -2.04 -1.91
CA THR A 53 -7.88 -2.69 -3.14
C THR A 53 -6.89 -2.35 -4.26
N TYR A 54 -6.44 -3.38 -4.97
CA TYR A 54 -5.53 -3.22 -6.11
C TYR A 54 -6.12 -3.85 -7.36
N LEU A 55 -5.98 -3.13 -8.46
CA LEU A 55 -6.24 -3.66 -9.80
C LEU A 55 -4.89 -3.84 -10.50
N ASP A 56 -4.48 -5.09 -10.65
CA ASP A 56 -3.17 -5.47 -11.17
C ASP A 56 -3.28 -5.96 -12.60
N THR A 57 -2.52 -5.35 -13.51
CA THR A 57 -2.40 -5.76 -14.90
C THR A 57 -1.03 -6.40 -15.09
N TYR A 58 -1.00 -7.69 -15.44
CA TYR A 58 0.24 -8.45 -15.66
C TYR A 58 0.71 -8.22 -17.09
N LEU A 59 1.85 -7.55 -17.24
CA LEU A 59 2.48 -7.32 -18.53
C LEU A 59 3.21 -8.56 -19.02
N SER A 60 3.67 -9.39 -18.09
CA SER A 60 4.31 -10.68 -18.33
C SER A 60 4.15 -11.52 -17.06
N ASN A 61 4.77 -12.71 -17.02
CA ASN A 61 4.72 -13.58 -15.85
C ASN A 61 5.44 -12.98 -14.62
N ASP A 62 6.32 -12.00 -14.84
CA ASP A 62 7.18 -11.44 -13.78
C ASP A 62 7.13 -9.90 -13.66
N LEU A 63 6.23 -9.25 -14.41
CA LEU A 63 6.02 -7.80 -14.36
C LEU A 63 4.54 -7.45 -14.29
N LEU A 64 4.18 -6.53 -13.41
CA LEU A 64 2.84 -5.98 -13.37
C LEU A 64 2.83 -4.48 -13.10
N VAL A 65 1.78 -3.83 -13.55
CA VAL A 65 1.43 -2.47 -13.15
C VAL A 65 0.10 -2.52 -12.41
N GLY A 66 -0.02 -1.76 -11.34
CA GLY A 66 -1.20 -1.75 -10.51
C GLY A 66 -1.73 -0.36 -10.25
N ARG A 67 -3.01 -0.30 -9.93
CA ARG A 67 -3.66 0.88 -9.37
C ARG A 67 -4.30 0.47 -8.05
N GLY A 68 -3.99 1.23 -7.00
CA GLY A 68 -4.51 0.97 -5.69
C GLY A 68 -5.39 2.08 -5.18
N ASN A 69 -6.26 1.73 -4.26
CA ASN A 69 -6.96 2.68 -3.41
C ASN A 69 -7.19 2.04 -2.05
N GLY A 70 -7.34 2.88 -1.07
CA GLY A 70 -7.53 2.38 0.27
C GLY A 70 -7.91 3.44 1.27
N THR A 71 -8.07 2.96 2.50
CA THR A 71 -8.40 3.79 3.65
C THR A 71 -7.54 3.38 4.83
N ILE A 72 -6.81 4.34 5.37
CA ILE A 72 -6.14 4.19 6.67
C ILE A 72 -7.10 4.74 7.72
N ALA A 73 -7.41 3.91 8.72
CA ALA A 73 -8.31 4.27 9.82
C ALA A 73 -7.63 4.03 11.15
N THR A 74 -7.92 4.87 12.13
CA THR A 74 -7.50 4.62 13.52
C THR A 74 -8.16 3.34 14.05
N ALA A 75 -7.51 2.68 15.00
CA ALA A 75 -7.98 1.39 15.52
C ALA A 75 -9.38 1.46 16.11
N ASP A 76 -9.80 2.62 16.64
CA ASP A 76 -11.15 2.84 17.15
C ASP A 76 -12.18 3.07 16.03
N GLY A 77 -11.74 3.19 14.77
CA GLY A 77 -12.60 3.39 13.60
C GLY A 77 -13.19 4.79 13.46
N GLN A 78 -12.80 5.74 14.31
CA GLN A 78 -13.43 7.07 14.34
C GLN A 78 -12.80 8.06 13.36
N ASN A 79 -11.56 7.83 12.95
CA ASN A 79 -10.84 8.72 12.05
C ASN A 79 -10.26 7.92 10.89
N ASN A 80 -10.32 8.51 9.70
CA ASN A 80 -9.77 7.86 8.51
C ASN A 80 -9.24 8.87 7.51
N ILE A 81 -8.40 8.37 6.60
CA ILE A 81 -7.91 9.09 5.43
C ILE A 81 -7.85 8.11 4.26
N THR A 82 -8.28 8.57 3.10
CA THR A 82 -8.22 7.76 1.87
C THR A 82 -6.96 8.07 1.07
N TRP A 83 -6.56 7.10 0.25
CA TRP A 83 -5.42 7.24 -0.64
C TRP A 83 -5.68 6.52 -1.96
N ILE A 84 -4.93 6.93 -2.99
CA ILE A 84 -4.82 6.25 -4.27
C ILE A 84 -3.35 5.99 -4.56
N SER A 85 -3.06 4.99 -5.39
CA SER A 85 -1.67 4.68 -5.76
C SER A 85 -1.52 4.22 -7.20
N SER A 86 -0.30 4.35 -7.69
CA SER A 86 0.19 3.69 -8.90
C SER A 86 1.37 2.83 -8.51
N ASP A 87 1.33 1.55 -8.89
CA ASP A 87 2.25 0.54 -8.39
C ASP A 87 2.95 -0.19 -9.53
N LEU A 88 4.19 -0.57 -9.28
CA LEU A 88 4.97 -1.43 -10.14
C LEU A 88 5.36 -2.66 -9.34
N GLY A 89 5.16 -3.84 -9.92
CA GLY A 89 5.54 -5.11 -9.32
C GLY A 89 6.49 -5.89 -10.21
N ARG A 90 7.44 -6.56 -9.58
CA ARG A 90 8.40 -7.42 -10.24
C ARG A 90 8.61 -8.70 -9.45
N LEU A 91 8.62 -9.82 -10.15
CA LEU A 91 8.93 -11.12 -9.55
C LEU A 91 10.44 -11.35 -9.61
N ILE A 92 11.07 -11.46 -8.43
CA ILE A 92 12.50 -11.72 -8.27
C ILE A 92 12.65 -12.86 -7.29
N ASP A 93 13.35 -13.93 -7.67
CA ASP A 93 13.59 -15.10 -6.81
C ASP A 93 12.29 -15.65 -6.18
N ASN A 94 11.24 -15.76 -6.99
CA ASN A 94 9.92 -16.24 -6.60
C ASN A 94 9.17 -15.33 -5.60
N GLN A 95 9.62 -14.10 -5.41
CA GLN A 95 8.92 -13.13 -4.57
C GLN A 95 8.53 -11.90 -5.39
N TRP A 96 7.29 -11.49 -5.25
CA TRP A 96 6.82 -10.23 -5.81
C TRP A 96 7.27 -9.07 -4.93
N ILE A 97 7.95 -8.12 -5.55
CA ILE A 97 8.37 -6.86 -4.93
C ILE A 97 7.58 -5.74 -5.59
N PHE A 98 6.93 -4.93 -4.76
CA PHE A 98 6.09 -3.83 -5.22
C PHE A 98 6.63 -2.52 -4.72
N TYR A 99 6.64 -1.52 -5.60
CA TYR A 99 6.85 -0.13 -5.25
C TYR A 99 5.68 0.68 -5.76
N GLY A 100 5.18 1.61 -4.96
CA GLY A 100 4.06 2.46 -5.33
C GLY A 100 4.26 3.90 -4.97
N LEU A 101 3.69 4.78 -5.77
CA LEU A 101 3.50 6.18 -5.42
C LEU A 101 2.07 6.37 -4.96
N MET A 102 1.90 6.98 -3.79
CA MET A 102 0.62 7.18 -3.14
C MET A 102 0.30 8.66 -3.04
N LEU A 103 -0.97 8.98 -3.19
CA LEU A 103 -1.51 10.31 -2.90
C LEU A 103 -2.53 10.16 -1.79
N PHE A 104 -2.29 10.85 -0.68
CA PHE A 104 -3.21 10.91 0.44
C PHE A 104 -4.16 12.08 0.29
N ASN A 105 -5.42 11.85 0.59
CA ASN A 105 -6.43 12.89 0.63
C ASN A 105 -6.30 13.69 1.94
N ASN A 106 -7.32 14.44 2.29
CA ASN A 106 -7.38 15.21 3.53
C ASN A 106 -8.18 14.49 4.59
N THR A 107 -7.82 14.75 5.84
CA THR A 107 -8.60 14.37 7.01
C THR A 107 -8.64 15.53 8.00
N HIS A 108 -9.69 15.58 8.81
CA HIS A 108 -9.78 16.50 9.95
C HIS A 108 -9.16 15.90 11.21
N SER A 109 -8.73 14.65 11.16
CA SER A 109 -8.11 13.95 12.28
C SER A 109 -6.72 14.50 12.57
N GLU A 110 -6.49 14.91 13.80
CA GLU A 110 -5.18 15.36 14.23
C GLU A 110 -4.14 14.22 14.17
N SER A 111 -4.54 13.01 14.57
CA SER A 111 -3.65 11.85 14.61
C SER A 111 -3.20 11.37 13.23
N LEU A 112 -3.96 11.67 12.17
CA LEU A 112 -3.64 11.32 10.78
C LEU A 112 -3.17 12.51 9.95
N SER A 113 -3.07 13.69 10.55
CA SER A 113 -2.83 14.95 9.82
C SER A 113 -1.49 14.99 9.10
N LEU A 114 -0.50 14.23 9.55
CA LEU A 114 0.79 14.17 8.87
C LEU A 114 0.68 13.62 7.44
N LEU A 115 -0.40 12.90 7.13
CA LEU A 115 -0.65 12.34 5.80
C LEU A 115 -1.39 13.32 4.87
N ASN A 116 -1.94 14.42 5.40
CA ASN A 116 -2.77 15.35 4.62
C ASN A 116 -2.05 15.86 3.39
N ASN A 117 -2.68 15.69 2.21
CA ASN A 117 -2.17 16.14 0.92
C ASN A 117 -0.75 15.67 0.62
N SER A 118 -0.34 14.53 1.18
CA SER A 118 1.03 14.05 1.06
C SER A 118 1.17 13.10 -0.12
N ILE A 119 2.40 13.03 -0.63
CA ILE A 119 2.84 12.00 -1.56
C ILE A 119 3.65 11.00 -0.75
N GLY A 120 3.31 9.71 -0.89
CA GLY A 120 4.04 8.62 -0.24
C GLY A 120 4.70 7.70 -1.25
N LEU A 121 5.77 7.07 -0.83
CA LEU A 121 6.39 5.94 -1.53
C LEU A 121 6.15 4.70 -0.68
N SER A 122 5.55 3.67 -1.28
CA SER A 122 5.32 2.39 -0.62
C SER A 122 6.26 1.33 -1.13
N LYS A 123 6.60 0.37 -0.27
CA LYS A 123 7.33 -0.83 -0.61
C LYS A 123 6.69 -2.03 0.09
N SER A 124 6.50 -3.11 -0.67
CA SER A 124 5.95 -4.35 -0.16
C SER A 124 6.67 -5.53 -0.80
N ILE A 125 6.99 -6.55 -0.01
CA ILE A 125 7.52 -7.81 -0.50
C ILE A 125 6.53 -8.89 -0.08
N ALA A 126 5.89 -9.52 -1.07
CA ALA A 126 4.86 -10.51 -0.81
C ALA A 126 5.39 -11.68 0.04
N GLY A 127 4.72 -11.94 1.16
CA GLY A 127 4.98 -13.10 2.01
C GLY A 127 6.15 -13.00 2.96
N SER A 128 6.90 -11.90 3.04
CA SER A 128 8.09 -11.88 3.89
C SER A 128 8.30 -10.62 4.73
N GLU A 129 8.01 -9.44 4.22
CA GLU A 129 8.34 -8.19 4.87
C GLU A 129 7.09 -7.39 5.21
N PRO A 130 7.12 -6.57 6.29
CA PRO A 130 6.08 -5.58 6.50
C PRO A 130 6.02 -4.60 5.33
N ASP A 131 4.84 -4.06 5.09
CA ASP A 131 4.69 -2.96 4.14
C ASP A 131 5.13 -1.67 4.80
N TYR A 132 5.84 -0.85 4.04
CA TYR A 132 6.33 0.45 4.50
C TYR A 132 5.82 1.57 3.62
N ILE A 133 5.61 2.73 4.22
CA ILE A 133 5.33 3.97 3.49
C ILE A 133 6.26 5.05 4.02
N TRP A 134 6.91 5.76 3.09
CA TRP A 134 7.71 6.96 3.36
C TRP A 134 7.01 8.16 2.74
N LEU A 135 7.03 9.29 3.41
CA LEU A 135 6.52 10.52 2.82
C LEU A 135 7.62 11.21 2.01
N LEU A 136 7.25 11.63 0.82
CA LEU A 136 8.07 12.47 -0.05
C LEU A 136 7.72 13.92 0.23
N LYS A 137 8.72 14.73 0.47
CA LYS A 137 8.52 16.15 0.76
C LYS A 137 9.05 17.03 -0.34
#